data_61b166d6296be176887fd26ed98e6286
#
_entry.id   61b166d6296be176887fd26ed98e6286
#
_cell.length_a   1.000
_cell.length_b   1.000
_cell.length_c   1.000
_cell.angle_alpha   90.00
_cell.angle_beta   90.00
_cell.angle_gamma   90.00
#
_symmetry.space_group_name_H-M   'P 1'
#
loop_
_entity.id
_entity.type
_entity.pdbx_description
1 polymer ?
#
loop_
_entity_poly.entity_id
_entity_poly.type
_entity_poly.pdbx_seq_one_letter_code
_entity_poly.pdbx_strand_id
1 'polypeptide(L)'
;MKLVGTTWGANAGTLRASALALCYSVGEYCAPVWAQSAHTNLVDVQLNATMRLISGTLRPTQLPWLPVLANIEPPALRRKAAVDKLLSKATTHEDWGLHGDITNPPAHRLSSRHPLWEDMQPQDITTRWNEEWESALVVNHSLVGDPAIRQPGFNLPRRQWCLLNRFRTAQGQCRACLKRWGQATSDLCDCGEIQTMSHIVDACPLTKYEGGLRALHEADESAAEWLSKM
;
A
#
# COMPACT_ATOMS: atom_id res chain seq x y z
N MET A 1 -0.81 21.44 -9.83
CA MET A 1 -2.29 21.35 -9.67
C MET A 1 -2.61 20.11 -8.84
N LYS A 2 -3.32 20.24 -7.71
CA LYS A 2 -3.76 19.06 -6.95
C LYS A 2 -4.97 18.45 -7.65
N LEU A 3 -4.87 17.20 -8.09
CA LEU A 3 -5.96 16.47 -8.75
C LEU A 3 -6.91 15.80 -7.76
N VAL A 4 -6.52 15.70 -6.49
CA VAL A 4 -7.27 15.00 -5.45
C VAL A 4 -6.90 15.53 -4.06
N GLY A 5 -7.92 15.60 -3.20
CA GLY A 5 -7.80 15.81 -1.76
C GLY A 5 -8.28 14.58 -0.98
N THR A 6 -8.41 14.73 0.33
CA THR A 6 -8.98 13.69 1.21
C THR A 6 -10.50 13.65 1.17
N THR A 7 -11.14 14.75 0.77
CA THR A 7 -12.60 14.94 0.76
C THR A 7 -13.18 15.10 -0.64
N TRP A 8 -12.34 15.31 -1.65
CA TRP A 8 -12.75 15.59 -3.03
C TRP A 8 -11.79 14.95 -4.04
N GLY A 9 -12.23 14.84 -5.28
CA GLY A 9 -11.44 14.30 -6.39
C GLY A 9 -11.91 12.93 -6.84
N ALA A 10 -11.11 12.28 -7.67
CA ALA A 10 -11.43 10.98 -8.27
C ALA A 10 -11.49 9.86 -7.19
N ASN A 11 -12.28 8.83 -7.48
CA ASN A 11 -12.36 7.63 -6.65
C ASN A 11 -11.05 6.82 -6.70
N ALA A 12 -10.93 5.83 -5.81
CA ALA A 12 -9.72 5.00 -5.72
C ALA A 12 -9.41 4.25 -7.01
N GLY A 13 -10.42 3.76 -7.73
CA GLY A 13 -10.25 3.05 -9.00
C GLY A 13 -9.61 3.92 -10.09
N THR A 14 -10.12 5.14 -10.27
CA THR A 14 -9.57 6.10 -11.23
C THR A 14 -8.15 6.52 -10.84
N LEU A 15 -7.91 6.78 -9.54
CA LEU A 15 -6.57 7.13 -9.06
C LEU A 15 -5.58 5.98 -9.24
N ARG A 16 -6.00 4.73 -8.98
CA ARG A 16 -5.19 3.54 -9.22
C ARG A 16 -4.82 3.40 -10.69
N ALA A 17 -5.79 3.51 -11.59
CA ALA A 17 -5.54 3.43 -13.03
C ALA A 17 -4.55 4.52 -13.49
N SER A 18 -4.77 5.77 -13.07
CA SER A 18 -3.87 6.88 -13.36
C SER A 18 -2.47 6.68 -12.79
N ALA A 19 -2.38 6.17 -11.56
CA ALA A 19 -1.10 5.88 -10.92
C ALA A 19 -0.30 4.80 -11.68
N LEU A 20 -0.95 3.70 -12.06
CA LEU A 20 -0.31 2.64 -12.85
C LEU A 20 0.17 3.16 -14.21
N ALA A 21 -0.66 3.96 -14.88
CA ALA A 21 -0.34 4.49 -16.21
C ALA A 21 0.74 5.59 -16.20
N LEU A 22 0.80 6.43 -15.17
CA LEU A 22 1.66 7.62 -15.17
C LEU A 22 2.85 7.52 -14.21
N CYS A 23 2.64 6.98 -12.99
CA CYS A 23 3.68 6.94 -11.98
C CYS A 23 4.47 5.61 -12.04
N TYR A 24 3.75 4.49 -12.04
CA TYR A 24 4.37 3.18 -12.07
C TYR A 24 5.05 2.89 -13.41
N SER A 25 4.44 3.25 -14.54
CA SER A 25 5.05 3.10 -15.86
C SER A 25 6.41 3.81 -15.98
N VAL A 26 6.55 4.97 -15.37
CA VAL A 26 7.82 5.72 -15.33
C VAL A 26 8.76 5.14 -14.26
N GLY A 27 8.26 4.92 -13.05
CA GLY A 27 9.04 4.40 -11.93
C GLY A 27 9.59 3.00 -12.16
N GLU A 28 8.91 2.16 -12.93
CA GLU A 28 9.29 0.78 -13.24
C GLU A 28 9.94 0.64 -14.63
N TYR A 29 10.07 1.73 -15.38
CA TYR A 29 10.74 1.70 -16.66
C TYR A 29 12.17 1.16 -16.52
N CYS A 30 12.51 0.16 -17.32
CA CYS A 30 13.78 -0.56 -17.23
C CYS A 30 14.10 -1.11 -15.81
N ALA A 31 13.10 -1.45 -15.01
CA ALA A 31 13.29 -1.97 -13.66
C ALA A 31 14.34 -3.09 -13.56
N PRO A 32 14.45 -4.06 -14.48
CA PRO A 32 15.52 -5.05 -14.43
C PRO A 32 16.93 -4.48 -14.40
N VAL A 33 17.16 -3.32 -15.04
CA VAL A 33 18.50 -2.70 -15.11
C VAL A 33 18.93 -2.11 -13.76
N TRP A 34 17.97 -1.60 -12.97
CA TRP A 34 18.28 -0.92 -11.71
C TRP A 34 17.74 -1.63 -10.45
N ALA A 35 17.06 -2.77 -10.62
CA ALA A 35 16.42 -3.51 -9.51
C ALA A 35 17.39 -3.85 -8.37
N GLN A 36 18.66 -4.11 -8.69
CA GLN A 36 19.72 -4.42 -7.73
C GLN A 36 20.50 -3.17 -7.25
N SER A 37 20.00 -1.96 -7.56
CA SER A 37 20.65 -0.72 -7.12
C SER A 37 20.43 -0.48 -5.63
N ALA A 38 21.44 0.03 -4.92
CA ALA A 38 21.33 0.50 -3.55
C ALA A 38 20.36 1.69 -3.37
N HIS A 39 19.89 2.31 -4.46
CA HIS A 39 19.02 3.49 -4.46
C HIS A 39 17.55 3.17 -4.77
N THR A 40 17.15 1.91 -4.82
CA THR A 40 15.76 1.50 -5.07
C THR A 40 14.76 2.13 -4.10
N ASN A 41 15.18 2.35 -2.85
CA ASN A 41 14.37 3.00 -1.82
C ASN A 41 13.90 4.41 -2.21
N LEU A 42 14.65 5.14 -3.03
CA LEU A 42 14.26 6.48 -3.50
C LEU A 42 13.02 6.41 -4.41
N VAL A 43 12.96 5.39 -5.26
CA VAL A 43 11.78 5.13 -6.11
C VAL A 43 10.62 4.64 -5.24
N ASP A 44 10.87 3.73 -4.30
CA ASP A 44 9.84 3.18 -3.41
C ASP A 44 9.15 4.25 -2.57
N VAL A 45 9.88 5.26 -2.12
CA VAL A 45 9.30 6.42 -1.40
C VAL A 45 8.24 7.12 -2.27
N GLN A 46 8.50 7.31 -3.57
CA GLN A 46 7.56 7.96 -4.49
C GLN A 46 6.36 7.05 -4.81
N LEU A 47 6.57 5.76 -5.03
CA LEU A 47 5.50 4.79 -5.25
C LEU A 47 4.61 4.65 -4.01
N ASN A 48 5.20 4.61 -2.82
CA ASN A 48 4.47 4.61 -1.55
C ASN A 48 3.67 5.91 -1.35
N ALA A 49 4.22 7.06 -1.73
CA ALA A 49 3.48 8.33 -1.70
C ALA A 49 2.27 8.30 -2.65
N THR A 50 2.42 7.69 -3.82
CA THR A 50 1.34 7.47 -4.78
C THR A 50 0.25 6.55 -4.22
N MET A 51 0.60 5.44 -3.54
CA MET A 51 -0.37 4.57 -2.86
C MET A 51 -1.12 5.31 -1.75
N ARG A 52 -0.46 6.21 -1.00
CA ARG A 52 -1.14 7.08 -0.03
C ARG A 52 -2.16 8.00 -0.68
N LEU A 53 -1.88 8.51 -1.87
CA LEU A 53 -2.87 9.29 -2.63
C LEU A 53 -4.08 8.44 -3.01
N ILE A 54 -3.91 7.20 -3.45
CA ILE A 54 -5.01 6.29 -3.81
C ILE A 54 -5.85 5.96 -2.58
N SER A 55 -5.21 5.55 -1.49
CA SER A 55 -5.89 5.10 -0.27
C SER A 55 -6.42 6.24 0.61
N GLY A 56 -5.91 7.46 0.45
CA GLY A 56 -6.23 8.60 1.32
C GLY A 56 -5.66 8.49 2.74
N THR A 57 -4.69 7.60 2.92
CA THR A 57 -4.02 7.39 4.21
C THR A 57 -3.02 8.50 4.53
N LEU A 58 -2.70 8.64 5.80
CA LEU A 58 -1.78 9.65 6.29
C LEU A 58 -0.32 9.16 6.22
N ARG A 59 0.62 10.11 6.30
CA ARG A 59 2.06 9.81 6.24
C ARG A 59 2.52 8.77 7.28
N PRO A 60 2.05 8.75 8.54
CA PRO A 60 2.46 7.77 9.54
C PRO A 60 1.85 6.37 9.35
N THR A 61 1.03 6.13 8.34
CA THR A 61 0.50 4.79 8.04
C THR A 61 1.62 3.80 7.76
N GLN A 62 1.55 2.63 8.40
CA GLN A 62 2.51 1.54 8.24
C GLN A 62 2.57 1.07 6.79
N LEU A 63 3.79 0.85 6.28
CA LEU A 63 4.03 0.58 4.86
C LEU A 63 3.28 -0.65 4.32
N PRO A 64 3.18 -1.79 5.03
CA PRO A 64 2.48 -2.96 4.50
C PRO A 64 1.00 -2.71 4.18
N TRP A 65 0.35 -1.73 4.82
CA TRP A 65 -1.02 -1.36 4.50
C TRP A 65 -1.17 -0.68 3.13
N LEU A 66 -0.15 -0.01 2.62
CA LEU A 66 -0.27 0.82 1.41
C LEU A 66 -0.59 -0.01 0.16
N PRO A 67 0.13 -1.11 -0.15
CA PRO A 67 -0.19 -2.00 -1.26
C PRO A 67 -1.61 -2.56 -1.18
N VAL A 68 -2.00 -3.03 0.01
CA VAL A 68 -3.32 -3.63 0.27
C VAL A 68 -4.44 -2.65 -0.04
N LEU A 69 -4.36 -1.43 0.50
CA LEU A 69 -5.39 -0.40 0.31
C LEU A 69 -5.37 0.23 -1.07
N ALA A 70 -4.22 0.27 -1.74
CA ALA A 70 -4.13 0.75 -3.11
C ALA A 70 -4.50 -0.35 -4.12
N ASN A 71 -4.54 -1.61 -3.69
CA ASN A 71 -4.65 -2.80 -4.55
C ASN A 71 -3.59 -2.77 -5.67
N ILE A 72 -2.35 -2.53 -5.27
CA ILE A 72 -1.17 -2.55 -6.14
C ILE A 72 -0.10 -3.34 -5.38
N GLU A 73 0.50 -4.30 -6.02
CA GLU A 73 1.52 -5.15 -5.41
C GLU A 73 2.70 -4.31 -4.87
N PRO A 74 3.39 -4.77 -3.81
CA PRO A 74 4.56 -4.09 -3.27
C PRO A 74 5.61 -3.77 -4.34
N PRO A 75 6.22 -2.59 -4.33
CA PRO A 75 7.18 -2.18 -5.37
C PRO A 75 8.36 -3.15 -5.55
N ALA A 76 8.84 -3.75 -4.46
CA ALA A 76 9.92 -4.74 -4.52
C ALA A 76 9.50 -6.00 -5.29
N LEU A 77 8.30 -6.52 -5.04
CA LEU A 77 7.77 -7.69 -5.73
C LEU A 77 7.53 -7.42 -7.21
N ARG A 78 7.02 -6.24 -7.55
CA ARG A 78 6.83 -5.82 -8.95
C ARG A 78 8.15 -5.74 -9.71
N ARG A 79 9.21 -5.19 -9.06
CA ARG A 79 10.56 -5.17 -9.65
C ARG A 79 11.11 -6.59 -9.87
N LYS A 80 10.98 -7.46 -8.86
CA LYS A 80 11.39 -8.86 -8.97
C LYS A 80 10.69 -9.55 -10.13
N ALA A 81 9.37 -9.39 -10.27
CA ALA A 81 8.62 -9.96 -11.38
C ALA A 81 9.07 -9.45 -12.76
N ALA A 82 9.44 -8.17 -12.86
CA ALA A 82 9.99 -7.61 -14.09
C ALA A 82 11.35 -8.25 -14.45
N VAL A 83 12.21 -8.48 -13.44
CA VAL A 83 13.48 -9.19 -13.58
C VAL A 83 13.23 -10.63 -14.04
N ASP A 84 12.36 -11.38 -13.35
CA ASP A 84 12.05 -12.78 -13.66
C ASP A 84 11.51 -12.93 -15.07
N LYS A 85 10.63 -12.01 -15.50
CA LYS A 85 10.12 -11.97 -16.86
C LYS A 85 11.21 -11.74 -17.92
N LEU A 86 12.18 -10.87 -17.63
CA LEU A 86 13.33 -10.64 -18.51
C LEU A 86 14.22 -11.88 -18.58
N LEU A 87 14.57 -12.47 -17.44
CA LEU A 87 15.41 -13.67 -17.35
C LEU A 87 14.77 -14.85 -18.07
N SER A 88 13.47 -15.10 -17.84
CA SER A 88 12.74 -16.15 -18.53
C SER A 88 12.76 -15.97 -20.05
N LYS A 89 12.62 -14.73 -20.54
CA LYS A 89 12.74 -14.47 -21.99
C LYS A 89 14.16 -14.69 -22.48
N ALA A 90 15.16 -14.20 -21.76
CA ALA A 90 16.54 -14.33 -22.17
C ALA A 90 17.04 -15.79 -22.17
N THR A 91 16.50 -16.65 -21.31
CA THR A 91 16.80 -18.10 -21.33
C THR A 91 16.17 -18.82 -22.53
N THR A 92 15.07 -18.30 -23.09
CA THR A 92 14.40 -18.89 -24.25
C THR A 92 14.92 -18.35 -25.59
N HIS A 93 15.66 -17.24 -25.59
CA HIS A 93 16.19 -16.59 -26.81
C HIS A 93 17.73 -16.69 -26.83
N GLU A 94 18.25 -17.73 -27.49
CA GLU A 94 19.69 -17.99 -27.58
C GLU A 94 20.47 -16.90 -28.34
N ASP A 95 19.79 -16.17 -29.22
CA ASP A 95 20.33 -15.05 -30.01
C ASP A 95 20.53 -13.75 -29.19
N TRP A 96 20.01 -13.70 -27.95
CA TRP A 96 20.22 -12.56 -27.11
C TRP A 96 21.58 -12.60 -26.41
N GLY A 97 22.32 -11.47 -26.43
CA GLY A 97 23.60 -11.36 -25.74
C GLY A 97 23.56 -11.71 -24.25
N LEU A 98 22.39 -11.48 -23.59
CA LEU A 98 22.18 -11.81 -22.18
C LEU A 98 22.06 -13.34 -21.94
N HIS A 99 21.71 -14.15 -22.96
CA HIS A 99 21.58 -15.60 -22.83
C HIS A 99 22.88 -16.26 -22.36
N GLY A 100 24.01 -15.87 -22.97
CA GLY A 100 25.33 -16.38 -22.57
C GLY A 100 25.73 -16.03 -21.14
N ASP A 101 25.40 -14.82 -20.70
CA ASP A 101 25.70 -14.37 -19.33
C ASP A 101 24.83 -15.07 -18.25
N ILE A 102 23.61 -15.47 -18.62
CA ILE A 102 22.71 -16.21 -17.72
C ILE A 102 23.09 -17.68 -17.66
N THR A 103 23.40 -18.30 -18.79
CA THR A 103 23.71 -19.75 -18.87
C THR A 103 25.13 -20.06 -18.40
N ASN A 104 26.06 -19.15 -18.58
CA ASN A 104 27.45 -19.26 -18.13
C ASN A 104 27.91 -17.93 -17.47
N PRO A 105 27.46 -17.67 -16.23
CA PRO A 105 27.72 -16.40 -15.58
C PRO A 105 29.18 -16.05 -15.48
N PRO A 106 29.62 -14.83 -15.89
CA PRO A 106 30.99 -14.40 -15.74
C PRO A 106 31.37 -14.23 -14.25
N ALA A 107 32.65 -14.37 -13.96
CA ALA A 107 33.16 -14.15 -12.60
C ALA A 107 32.78 -12.77 -12.09
N HIS A 108 32.30 -12.70 -10.85
CA HIS A 108 31.87 -11.49 -10.18
C HIS A 108 33.03 -10.51 -10.00
N ARG A 109 32.98 -9.36 -10.67
CA ARG A 109 34.08 -8.37 -10.67
C ARG A 109 33.96 -7.31 -9.59
N LEU A 110 32.74 -6.98 -9.15
CA LEU A 110 32.47 -5.88 -8.24
C LEU A 110 31.52 -6.32 -7.12
N SER A 111 32.01 -6.31 -5.90
CA SER A 111 31.23 -6.68 -4.71
C SER A 111 30.03 -5.75 -4.42
N SER A 112 30.00 -4.55 -5.03
CA SER A 112 28.91 -3.56 -4.86
C SER A 112 27.76 -3.69 -5.83
N ARG A 113 27.84 -4.61 -6.80
CA ARG A 113 26.80 -4.81 -7.81
C ARG A 113 26.42 -6.29 -7.84
N HIS A 114 25.16 -6.57 -7.54
CA HIS A 114 24.58 -7.89 -7.69
C HIS A 114 24.04 -8.05 -9.12
N PRO A 115 24.56 -8.99 -9.92
CA PRO A 115 24.06 -9.21 -11.26
C PRO A 115 22.67 -9.85 -11.23
N LEU A 116 21.90 -9.67 -12.32
CA LEU A 116 20.53 -10.17 -12.41
C LEU A 116 20.40 -11.68 -12.22
N TRP A 117 21.42 -12.45 -12.60
CA TRP A 117 21.44 -13.92 -12.53
C TRP A 117 21.75 -14.50 -11.15
N GLU A 118 22.05 -13.69 -10.13
CA GLU A 118 22.26 -14.20 -8.76
C GLU A 118 20.95 -14.66 -8.10
N ASP A 119 19.81 -14.08 -8.45
CA ASP A 119 18.50 -14.43 -7.92
C ASP A 119 17.56 -14.84 -9.04
N MET A 120 17.79 -16.04 -9.59
CA MET A 120 16.99 -16.60 -10.69
C MET A 120 15.80 -17.44 -10.23
N GLN A 121 15.47 -17.44 -8.94
CA GLN A 121 14.31 -18.18 -8.45
C GLN A 121 13.03 -17.42 -8.81
N PRO A 122 12.21 -17.91 -9.78
CA PRO A 122 10.92 -17.31 -10.08
C PRO A 122 10.03 -17.39 -8.86
N GLN A 123 9.43 -16.27 -8.50
CA GLN A 123 8.50 -16.21 -7.38
C GLN A 123 7.12 -15.79 -7.89
N ASP A 124 6.10 -16.53 -7.48
CA ASP A 124 4.73 -16.05 -7.67
C ASP A 124 4.48 -14.84 -6.77
N ILE A 125 4.13 -13.71 -7.38
CA ILE A 125 3.94 -12.43 -6.69
C ILE A 125 2.85 -12.55 -5.64
N THR A 126 1.74 -13.21 -5.97
CA THR A 126 0.58 -13.32 -5.09
C THR A 126 0.92 -14.12 -3.84
N THR A 127 1.58 -15.27 -4.02
CA THR A 127 2.04 -16.11 -2.90
C THR A 127 2.99 -15.33 -2.00
N ARG A 128 4.00 -14.68 -2.59
CA ARG A 128 4.97 -13.90 -1.83
C ARG A 128 4.34 -12.74 -1.09
N TRP A 129 3.39 -12.04 -1.71
CA TRP A 129 2.69 -10.94 -1.07
C TRP A 129 1.84 -11.41 0.11
N ASN A 130 1.17 -12.57 -0.02
CA ASN A 130 0.45 -13.17 1.10
C ASN A 130 1.40 -13.51 2.27
N GLU A 131 2.55 -14.14 2.01
CA GLU A 131 3.56 -14.43 3.04
C GLU A 131 4.07 -13.15 3.73
N GLU A 132 4.38 -12.11 2.96
CA GLU A 132 4.80 -10.81 3.49
C GLU A 132 3.69 -10.14 4.32
N TRP A 133 2.44 -10.27 3.90
CA TRP A 133 1.31 -9.77 4.65
C TRP A 133 1.10 -10.56 5.95
N GLU A 134 1.09 -11.88 5.91
CA GLU A 134 0.92 -12.74 7.09
C GLU A 134 1.97 -12.46 8.18
N SER A 135 3.19 -12.16 7.78
CA SER A 135 4.29 -11.82 8.70
C SER A 135 4.30 -10.35 9.13
N ALA A 136 3.45 -9.50 8.56
CA ALA A 136 3.47 -8.06 8.81
C ALA A 136 2.93 -7.72 10.21
N LEU A 137 3.72 -7.03 11.01
CA LEU A 137 3.33 -6.52 12.32
C LEU A 137 2.64 -5.15 12.17
N VAL A 138 1.38 -5.16 11.75
CA VAL A 138 0.58 -3.95 11.54
C VAL A 138 -0.67 -3.96 12.41
N VAL A 139 -1.14 -2.75 12.76
CA VAL A 139 -2.39 -2.59 13.51
C VAL A 139 -3.58 -3.10 12.68
N ASN A 140 -4.54 -3.74 13.35
CA ASN A 140 -5.76 -4.27 12.71
C ASN A 140 -5.48 -5.27 11.56
N HIS A 141 -4.36 -5.98 11.61
CA HIS A 141 -3.96 -6.97 10.62
C HIS A 141 -5.07 -7.98 10.27
N SER A 142 -5.80 -8.44 11.30
CA SER A 142 -6.87 -9.46 11.17
C SER A 142 -8.09 -9.04 10.34
N LEU A 143 -8.16 -7.78 9.90
CA LEU A 143 -9.24 -7.33 9.00
C LEU A 143 -9.08 -7.88 7.59
N VAL A 144 -7.86 -8.18 7.16
CA VAL A 144 -7.55 -8.55 5.77
C VAL A 144 -6.96 -9.96 5.73
N GLY A 145 -7.71 -10.88 5.14
CA GLY A 145 -7.25 -12.26 4.93
C GLY A 145 -6.40 -12.40 3.67
N ASP A 146 -6.75 -11.70 2.59
CA ASP A 146 -6.01 -11.70 1.32
C ASP A 146 -5.68 -10.25 0.91
N PRO A 147 -4.40 -9.88 0.87
CA PRO A 147 -3.97 -8.54 0.49
C PRO A 147 -4.10 -8.26 -1.01
N ALA A 148 -4.15 -9.29 -1.86
CA ALA A 148 -4.15 -9.17 -3.31
C ALA A 148 -5.51 -8.75 -3.89
N ILE A 149 -6.60 -8.96 -3.15
CA ILE A 149 -7.93 -8.56 -3.58
C ILE A 149 -8.23 -7.08 -3.26
N ARG A 150 -9.19 -6.51 -3.99
CA ARG A 150 -9.71 -5.19 -3.64
C ARG A 150 -10.45 -5.26 -2.32
N GLN A 151 -10.01 -4.43 -1.37
CA GLN A 151 -10.64 -4.39 -0.07
C GLN A 151 -12.04 -3.77 -0.14
N PRO A 152 -12.97 -4.18 0.75
CA PRO A 152 -14.32 -3.63 0.81
C PRO A 152 -14.32 -2.09 0.82
N GLY A 153 -15.29 -1.48 0.15
CA GLY A 153 -15.40 -0.03 0.06
C GLY A 153 -14.47 0.67 -0.94
N PHE A 154 -13.72 -0.08 -1.78
CA PHE A 154 -12.82 0.51 -2.79
C PHE A 154 -13.54 1.46 -3.77
N ASN A 155 -14.83 1.23 -4.00
CA ASN A 155 -15.66 2.05 -4.89
C ASN A 155 -16.44 3.16 -4.16
N LEU A 156 -16.28 3.31 -2.84
CA LEU A 156 -16.92 4.38 -2.09
C LEU A 156 -16.48 5.77 -2.60
N PRO A 157 -17.32 6.80 -2.41
CA PRO A 157 -16.93 8.19 -2.62
C PRO A 157 -15.64 8.52 -1.87
N ARG A 158 -14.84 9.41 -2.46
CA ARG A 158 -13.48 9.72 -2.00
C ARG A 158 -13.36 9.98 -0.50
N ARG A 159 -14.25 10.78 0.07
CA ARG A 159 -14.23 11.12 1.50
C ARG A 159 -14.40 9.89 2.38
N GLN A 160 -15.41 9.06 2.07
CA GLN A 160 -15.72 7.84 2.84
C GLN A 160 -14.59 6.81 2.73
N TRP A 161 -14.04 6.59 1.52
CA TRP A 161 -12.89 5.71 1.31
C TRP A 161 -11.67 6.12 2.14
N CYS A 162 -11.31 7.40 2.11
CA CYS A 162 -10.21 7.92 2.90
C CYS A 162 -10.43 7.73 4.40
N LEU A 163 -11.65 7.99 4.88
CA LEU A 163 -11.99 7.89 6.28
C LEU A 163 -11.99 6.43 6.74
N LEU A 164 -12.57 5.51 5.98
CA LEU A 164 -12.54 4.09 6.24
C LEU A 164 -11.10 3.56 6.38
N ASN A 165 -10.21 3.94 5.48
CA ASN A 165 -8.81 3.52 5.54
C ASN A 165 -8.06 4.12 6.73
N ARG A 166 -8.45 5.28 7.22
CA ARG A 166 -7.90 5.84 8.46
C ARG A 166 -8.33 5.05 9.69
N PHE A 167 -9.54 4.52 9.72
CA PHE A 167 -9.98 3.58 10.77
C PHE A 167 -9.20 2.26 10.69
N ARG A 168 -9.08 1.65 9.51
CA ARG A 168 -8.30 0.41 9.28
C ARG A 168 -6.85 0.53 9.76
N THR A 169 -6.23 1.66 9.50
CA THR A 169 -4.81 1.89 9.82
C THR A 169 -4.60 2.56 11.18
N ALA A 170 -5.67 2.83 11.93
CA ALA A 170 -5.66 3.58 13.20
C ALA A 170 -4.89 4.93 13.11
N GLN A 171 -4.81 5.51 11.90
CA GLN A 171 -4.14 6.79 11.64
C GLN A 171 -5.15 7.80 11.08
N GLY A 172 -5.76 8.59 11.95
CA GLY A 172 -6.78 9.56 11.58
C GLY A 172 -6.72 10.83 12.43
N GLN A 173 -7.63 11.77 12.15
CA GLN A 173 -7.75 13.04 12.88
C GLN A 173 -8.56 12.87 14.17
N CYS A 174 -8.26 11.83 15.00
CA CYS A 174 -8.76 11.75 16.35
C CYS A 174 -7.94 12.67 17.27
N ARG A 175 -8.52 13.09 18.40
CA ARG A 175 -7.86 14.04 19.34
C ARG A 175 -6.52 13.52 19.85
N ALA A 176 -6.39 12.21 20.10
CA ALA A 176 -5.11 11.61 20.51
C ALA A 176 -4.02 11.76 19.43
N CYS A 177 -4.36 11.59 18.15
CA CYS A 177 -3.44 11.82 17.05
C CYS A 177 -3.12 13.31 16.87
N LEU A 178 -4.14 14.18 16.92
CA LEU A 178 -3.96 15.62 16.80
C LEU A 178 -3.08 16.19 17.93
N LYS A 179 -3.24 15.71 19.17
CA LYS A 179 -2.37 16.08 20.30
C LYS A 179 -0.93 15.64 20.06
N ARG A 180 -0.73 14.40 19.62
CA ARG A 180 0.60 13.88 19.26
C ARG A 180 1.28 14.67 18.14
N TRP A 181 0.49 15.25 17.22
CA TRP A 181 1.00 16.11 16.14
C TRP A 181 1.12 17.58 16.53
N GLY A 182 0.83 17.94 17.80
CA GLY A 182 0.88 19.33 18.29
C GLY A 182 -0.25 20.22 17.76
N GLN A 183 -1.34 19.63 17.25
CA GLN A 183 -2.49 20.34 16.67
C GLN A 183 -3.68 20.44 17.63
N ALA A 184 -3.61 19.80 18.79
CA ALA A 184 -4.62 19.90 19.83
C ALA A 184 -3.97 19.87 21.21
N THR A 185 -4.59 20.52 22.18
CA THR A 185 -4.13 20.58 23.58
C THR A 185 -4.62 19.38 24.40
N SER A 186 -5.79 18.83 24.05
CA SER A 186 -6.42 17.70 24.73
C SER A 186 -6.59 16.52 23.78
N ASP A 187 -6.47 15.30 24.33
CA ASP A 187 -6.75 14.03 23.67
C ASP A 187 -8.12 13.46 24.06
N LEU A 188 -8.89 14.15 24.91
CA LEU A 188 -10.17 13.66 25.42
C LEU A 188 -11.29 13.83 24.41
N CYS A 189 -12.13 12.80 24.32
CA CYS A 189 -13.41 12.82 23.63
C CYS A 189 -14.46 13.59 24.45
N ASP A 190 -15.55 14.00 23.82
CA ASP A 190 -16.67 14.64 24.53
C ASP A 190 -17.38 13.70 25.52
N CYS A 191 -17.14 12.39 25.42
CA CYS A 191 -17.58 11.39 26.41
C CYS A 191 -16.65 11.30 27.66
N GLY A 192 -15.51 12.00 27.67
CA GLY A 192 -14.53 12.01 28.76
C GLY A 192 -13.34 11.05 28.59
N GLU A 193 -13.43 10.08 27.70
CA GLU A 193 -12.35 9.10 27.43
C GLU A 193 -11.33 9.63 26.42
N ILE A 194 -10.15 8.97 26.31
CA ILE A 194 -9.15 9.31 25.29
C ILE A 194 -9.70 8.97 23.91
N GLN A 195 -9.77 9.96 23.02
CA GLN A 195 -10.29 9.78 21.67
C GLN A 195 -9.22 9.22 20.72
N THR A 196 -9.16 7.91 20.61
CA THR A 196 -8.39 7.18 19.57
C THR A 196 -9.29 6.83 18.38
N MET A 197 -8.73 6.35 17.28
CA MET A 197 -9.53 5.85 16.15
C MET A 197 -10.40 4.66 16.55
N SER A 198 -9.86 3.71 17.34
CA SER A 198 -10.64 2.58 17.87
C SER A 198 -11.71 3.04 18.86
N HIS A 199 -11.42 4.00 19.75
CA HIS A 199 -12.44 4.55 20.64
C HIS A 199 -13.65 5.08 19.86
N ILE A 200 -13.41 5.84 18.79
CA ILE A 200 -14.49 6.43 17.97
C ILE A 200 -15.41 5.36 17.40
N VAL A 201 -14.86 4.26 16.88
CA VAL A 201 -15.61 3.24 16.14
C VAL A 201 -16.13 2.11 17.03
N ASP A 202 -15.38 1.74 18.09
CA ASP A 202 -15.66 0.55 18.88
C ASP A 202 -16.28 0.86 20.26
N ALA A 203 -15.89 1.96 20.90
CA ALA A 203 -16.17 2.16 22.34
C ALA A 203 -16.96 3.43 22.67
N CYS A 204 -16.87 4.49 21.89
CA CYS A 204 -17.49 5.77 22.23
C CYS A 204 -19.02 5.68 22.28
N PRO A 205 -19.66 6.00 23.42
CA PRO A 205 -21.12 5.97 23.51
C PRO A 205 -21.83 6.96 22.58
N LEU A 206 -21.10 7.99 22.11
CA LEU A 206 -21.65 9.03 21.23
C LEU A 206 -21.51 8.72 19.75
N THR A 207 -20.49 7.92 19.36
CA THR A 207 -20.12 7.78 17.94
C THR A 207 -19.94 6.34 17.49
N LYS A 208 -19.86 5.35 18.38
CA LYS A 208 -19.56 3.97 18.01
C LYS A 208 -20.43 3.45 16.88
N TYR A 209 -19.85 2.64 16.03
CA TYR A 209 -20.54 1.89 14.99
C TYR A 209 -20.99 0.53 15.53
N GLU A 210 -22.16 0.08 15.18
CA GLU A 210 -22.65 -1.23 15.59
C GLU A 210 -21.79 -2.33 14.93
N GLY A 211 -21.26 -3.25 15.75
CA GLY A 211 -20.28 -4.25 15.30
C GLY A 211 -18.86 -3.75 15.17
N GLY A 212 -18.61 -2.48 15.50
CA GLY A 212 -17.26 -1.88 15.58
C GLY A 212 -16.51 -1.85 14.25
N LEU A 213 -15.18 -1.79 14.34
CA LEU A 213 -14.32 -1.69 13.15
C LEU A 213 -14.46 -2.88 12.20
N ARG A 214 -14.74 -4.07 12.71
CA ARG A 214 -14.89 -5.28 11.88
C ARG A 214 -16.09 -5.17 10.96
N ALA A 215 -17.24 -4.75 11.48
CA ALA A 215 -18.43 -4.53 10.68
C ALA A 215 -18.26 -3.32 9.75
N LEU A 216 -17.63 -2.24 10.22
CA LEU A 216 -17.32 -1.07 9.39
C LEU A 216 -16.41 -1.44 8.20
N HIS A 217 -15.52 -2.42 8.37
CA HIS A 217 -14.61 -2.87 7.31
C HIS A 217 -15.35 -3.44 6.09
N GLU A 218 -16.51 -4.07 6.28
CA GLU A 218 -17.32 -4.63 5.18
C GLU A 218 -17.86 -3.55 4.23
N ALA A 219 -17.90 -2.30 4.69
CA ALA A 219 -18.26 -1.13 3.88
C ALA A 219 -19.63 -1.25 3.19
N ASP A 220 -20.60 -1.82 3.88
CA ASP A 220 -21.98 -1.90 3.45
C ASP A 220 -22.66 -0.52 3.41
N GLU A 221 -23.94 -0.46 3.08
CA GLU A 221 -24.69 0.79 2.99
C GLU A 221 -24.75 1.51 4.34
N SER A 222 -24.91 0.79 5.45
CA SER A 222 -24.94 1.35 6.80
C SER A 222 -23.59 1.95 7.19
N ALA A 223 -22.48 1.27 6.85
CA ALA A 223 -21.12 1.78 7.03
C ALA A 223 -20.89 3.06 6.21
N ALA A 224 -21.33 3.07 4.96
CA ALA A 224 -21.23 4.25 4.09
C ALA A 224 -22.02 5.44 4.65
N GLU A 225 -23.22 5.21 5.16
CA GLU A 225 -24.03 6.25 5.82
C GLU A 225 -23.34 6.77 7.09
N TRP A 226 -22.84 5.89 7.95
CA TRP A 226 -22.12 6.29 9.16
C TRP A 226 -20.87 7.11 8.82
N LEU A 227 -20.07 6.66 7.84
CA LEU A 227 -18.89 7.39 7.36
C LEU A 227 -19.24 8.78 6.77
N SER A 228 -20.44 8.97 6.24
CA SER A 228 -20.88 10.26 5.72
C SER A 228 -21.17 11.29 6.81
N LYS A 229 -21.56 10.80 8.00
CA LYS A 229 -21.89 11.63 9.18
C LYS A 229 -20.64 12.05 9.96
N MET A 230 -19.53 11.29 9.81
CA MET A 230 -18.25 11.54 10.45
C MET A 230 -17.44 12.60 9.69
#